data_f6ff5b5cb5d07d885882b99a638fcb05
#
_entry.id   f6ff5b5cb5d07d885882b99a638fcb05
#
_cell.length_a   1.000
_cell.length_b   1.000
_cell.length_c   1.000
_cell.angle_alpha   90.00
_cell.angle_beta   90.00
_cell.angle_gamma   90.00
#
_symmetry.space_group_name_H-M   'P 1'
#
loop_
_entity.id
_entity.type
_entity.pdbx_description
1 polymer ?
#
loop_
_entity_poly.entity_id
_entity_poly.type
_entity_poly.pdbx_seq_one_letter_code
_entity_poly.pdbx_strand_id
1 'polypeptide(L)'
;MKKIFIILFSIFSIFSSVVYADTQAESGSVGATISSNLTDELRLGKEKVQTICSACHGLDGVAASGGNSVIIPNLTAQHKDYLIAKLKDYKSKKLDHPQMTIIAQMLNDEEIVAVSEWYSRIKIRIFDPSLILSKPSK
;
A
#
# COMPACT_ATOMS: atom_id res chain seq x y z
N MET A 1 -57.01 16.85 -53.32
CA MET A 1 -55.78 17.56 -52.90
C MET A 1 -55.49 17.21 -51.38
N LYS A 2 -54.63 16.42 -51.03
CA LYS A 2 -54.32 15.88 -49.70
C LYS A 2 -54.38 14.37 -49.63
N LYS A 3 -53.43 13.65 -50.17
CA LYS A 3 -53.20 12.22 -49.85
C LYS A 3 -51.87 11.72 -50.43
N ILE A 4 -50.76 12.42 -50.26
CA ILE A 4 -49.49 11.92 -50.71
C ILE A 4 -48.41 12.40 -49.66
N PHE A 5 -48.43 11.84 -48.43
CA PHE A 5 -47.36 12.17 -47.51
C PHE A 5 -47.13 11.12 -46.42
N ILE A 6 -47.58 9.89 -46.60
CA ILE A 6 -47.48 8.86 -45.55
C ILE A 6 -46.71 7.59 -45.99
N ILE A 7 -45.89 7.62 -47.01
CA ILE A 7 -45.18 6.39 -47.46
C ILE A 7 -43.64 6.58 -47.52
N LEU A 8 -43.06 7.43 -46.76
CA LEU A 8 -41.60 7.58 -46.79
C LEU A 8 -40.91 7.47 -45.42
N PHE A 9 -41.57 6.83 -44.45
CA PHE A 9 -40.94 6.70 -43.11
C PHE A 9 -40.82 5.25 -42.63
N SER A 10 -40.81 4.28 -43.52
CA SER A 10 -40.78 2.86 -43.12
C SER A 10 -39.57 2.06 -43.62
N ILE A 11 -38.47 2.71 -44.01
CA ILE A 11 -37.28 1.98 -44.49
C ILE A 11 -36.04 2.45 -43.74
N PHE A 12 -36.13 2.62 -42.42
CA PHE A 12 -34.91 2.88 -41.65
C PHE A 12 -34.95 2.18 -40.28
N SER A 13 -35.13 0.90 -40.31
CA SER A 13 -35.02 0.07 -39.06
C SER A 13 -34.51 -1.33 -39.37
N ILE A 14 -33.43 -1.41 -40.13
CA ILE A 14 -32.59 -2.62 -40.11
C ILE A 14 -31.16 -2.16 -39.84
N PHE A 15 -30.96 -1.55 -38.68
CA PHE A 15 -29.62 -1.41 -38.18
C PHE A 15 -29.32 -2.66 -37.34
N SER A 16 -28.64 -3.56 -38.01
CA SER A 16 -28.09 -4.80 -37.48
C SER A 16 -27.37 -4.52 -36.16
N SER A 17 -27.91 -4.99 -35.06
CA SER A 17 -27.22 -5.08 -33.79
C SER A 17 -26.12 -6.12 -33.94
N VAL A 18 -24.96 -5.69 -34.37
CA VAL A 18 -23.74 -6.48 -34.16
C VAL A 18 -23.50 -6.50 -32.67
N VAL A 19 -23.92 -7.58 -32.03
CA VAL A 19 -23.51 -7.91 -30.68
C VAL A 19 -22.03 -8.25 -30.79
N TYR A 20 -21.18 -7.31 -30.45
CA TYR A 20 -19.81 -7.60 -30.07
C TYR A 20 -19.88 -8.42 -28.78
N ALA A 21 -19.78 -9.72 -28.90
CA ALA A 21 -19.47 -10.58 -27.78
C ALA A 21 -18.05 -10.19 -27.33
N ASP A 22 -18.00 -9.34 -26.32
CA ASP A 22 -16.78 -9.02 -25.60
C ASP A 22 -16.38 -10.28 -24.84
N THR A 23 -15.52 -11.06 -25.47
CA THR A 23 -14.80 -12.16 -24.82
C THR A 23 -13.77 -11.53 -23.91
N GLN A 24 -14.23 -10.98 -22.79
CA GLN A 24 -13.36 -10.65 -21.68
C GLN A 24 -12.91 -11.97 -21.07
N ALA A 25 -11.70 -12.34 -21.43
CA ALA A 25 -10.98 -13.41 -20.76
C ALA A 25 -10.95 -13.12 -19.25
N GLU A 26 -11.49 -14.04 -18.46
CA GLU A 26 -11.51 -14.02 -16.99
C GLU A 26 -10.10 -14.18 -16.38
N SER A 27 -9.11 -13.45 -16.88
CA SER A 27 -7.77 -13.40 -16.30
C SER A 27 -7.58 -12.26 -15.29
N GLY A 28 -8.60 -11.39 -15.13
CA GLY A 28 -8.45 -10.13 -14.38
C GLY A 28 -8.87 -10.16 -12.90
N SER A 29 -9.65 -11.14 -12.45
CA SER A 29 -10.31 -11.01 -11.14
C SER A 29 -9.39 -11.26 -9.94
N VAL A 30 -8.50 -12.23 -10.02
CA VAL A 30 -7.59 -12.55 -8.89
C VAL A 30 -6.53 -11.46 -8.72
N GLY A 31 -5.93 -10.99 -9.79
CA GLY A 31 -4.94 -9.91 -9.74
C GLY A 31 -5.52 -8.58 -9.29
N ALA A 32 -6.75 -8.26 -9.70
CA ALA A 32 -7.44 -7.04 -9.28
C ALA A 32 -7.81 -7.08 -7.79
N THR A 33 -8.27 -8.21 -7.28
CA THR A 33 -8.60 -8.38 -5.86
C THR A 33 -7.37 -8.29 -4.98
N ILE A 34 -6.25 -8.92 -5.36
CA ILE A 34 -4.99 -8.83 -4.62
C ILE A 34 -4.48 -7.39 -4.60
N SER A 35 -4.57 -6.68 -5.73
CA SER A 35 -4.13 -5.28 -5.83
C SER A 35 -4.98 -4.34 -4.98
N SER A 36 -6.31 -4.52 -4.94
CA SER A 36 -7.20 -3.69 -4.13
C SER A 36 -6.97 -3.92 -2.62
N ASN A 37 -6.84 -5.17 -2.20
CA ASN A 37 -6.56 -5.49 -0.80
C ASN A 37 -5.22 -4.92 -0.32
N LEU A 38 -4.17 -5.00 -1.14
CA LEU A 38 -2.87 -4.40 -0.83
C LEU A 38 -2.96 -2.88 -0.74
N THR A 39 -3.76 -2.25 -1.60
CA THR A 39 -3.96 -0.79 -1.58
C THR A 39 -4.69 -0.36 -0.30
N ASP A 40 -5.71 -1.08 0.13
CA ASP A 40 -6.45 -0.80 1.35
C ASP A 40 -5.59 -1.03 2.60
N GLU A 41 -4.80 -2.09 2.65
CA GLU A 41 -3.83 -2.36 3.72
C GLU A 41 -2.79 -1.23 3.82
N LEU A 42 -2.24 -0.78 2.70
CA LEU A 42 -1.28 0.34 2.69
C LEU A 42 -1.93 1.66 3.11
N ARG A 43 -3.18 1.92 2.76
CA ARG A 43 -3.93 3.10 3.18
C ARG A 43 -4.16 3.10 4.69
N LEU A 44 -4.63 1.99 5.24
CA LEU A 44 -4.78 1.80 6.68
C LEU A 44 -3.44 1.95 7.40
N GLY A 45 -2.39 1.31 6.90
CA GLY A 45 -1.03 1.42 7.43
C GLY A 45 -0.53 2.85 7.46
N LYS A 46 -0.69 3.59 6.36
CA LYS A 46 -0.33 5.02 6.29
C LYS A 46 -1.06 5.84 7.34
N GLU A 47 -2.37 5.68 7.45
CA GLU A 47 -3.19 6.41 8.42
C GLU A 47 -2.72 6.16 9.85
N LYS A 48 -2.52 4.91 10.23
CA LYS A 48 -2.06 4.54 11.58
C LYS A 48 -0.63 5.01 11.84
N VAL A 49 0.24 4.91 10.86
CA VAL A 49 1.60 5.44 10.97
C VAL A 49 1.58 6.94 11.18
N GLN A 50 0.79 7.69 10.41
CA GLN A 50 0.68 9.15 10.57
C GLN A 50 0.15 9.58 11.94
N THR A 51 -0.81 8.85 12.48
CA THR A 51 -1.51 9.24 13.72
C THR A 51 -0.80 8.76 14.98
N ILE A 52 -0.07 7.66 14.94
CA ILE A 52 0.48 7.02 16.15
C ILE A 52 2.00 6.87 16.07
N CYS A 53 2.55 6.34 14.97
CA CYS A 53 3.94 5.87 14.95
C CYS A 53 4.94 6.98 14.58
N SER A 54 4.54 7.90 13.69
CA SER A 54 5.45 8.84 13.04
C SER A 54 6.04 9.88 13.99
N ALA A 55 5.40 10.15 15.12
CA ALA A 55 5.91 11.09 16.12
C ALA A 55 7.31 10.69 16.64
N CYS A 56 7.57 9.38 16.72
CA CYS A 56 8.84 8.83 17.18
C CYS A 56 9.64 8.22 16.03
N HIS A 57 9.01 7.40 15.20
CA HIS A 57 9.69 6.60 14.17
C HIS A 57 9.76 7.28 12.79
N GLY A 58 9.13 8.45 12.61
CA GLY A 58 9.00 9.10 11.30
C GLY A 58 8.00 8.40 10.39
N LEU A 59 7.48 9.13 9.42
CA LEU A 59 6.56 8.58 8.40
C LEU A 59 7.27 7.63 7.45
N ASP A 60 8.53 7.88 7.19
CA ASP A 60 9.45 7.07 6.39
C ASP A 60 10.21 6.01 7.21
N GLY A 61 9.93 5.91 8.50
CA GLY A 61 10.59 4.99 9.41
C GLY A 61 11.98 5.44 9.87
N VAL A 62 12.40 6.65 9.51
CA VAL A 62 13.65 7.24 10.03
C VAL A 62 13.32 7.98 11.33
N ALA A 63 13.84 7.47 12.44
CA ALA A 63 13.54 8.02 13.75
C ALA A 63 13.98 9.48 13.88
N ALA A 64 13.16 10.30 14.57
CA ALA A 64 13.44 11.71 14.81
C ALA A 64 14.79 11.96 15.54
N SER A 65 15.31 10.96 16.23
CA SER A 65 16.65 10.96 16.88
C SER A 65 17.81 10.82 15.90
N GLY A 66 17.57 10.90 14.58
CA GLY A 66 18.62 10.74 13.56
C GLY A 66 19.15 9.30 13.47
N GLY A 67 18.35 8.31 13.88
CA GLY A 67 18.75 6.90 13.83
C GLY A 67 19.58 6.44 15.00
N ASN A 68 19.65 7.20 16.10
CA ASN A 68 20.22 6.69 17.35
C ASN A 68 19.29 5.60 17.89
N SER A 69 19.61 4.36 17.51
CA SER A 69 18.79 3.17 17.70
C SER A 69 18.68 2.70 19.16
N VAL A 70 19.39 3.33 20.09
CA VAL A 70 19.33 2.94 21.51
C VAL A 70 17.97 3.23 22.12
N ILE A 71 17.30 4.31 21.69
CA ILE A 71 16.02 4.71 22.25
C ILE A 71 14.88 4.50 21.25
N ILE A 72 15.03 4.96 20.01
CA ILE A 72 14.01 4.88 18.96
C ILE A 72 14.65 4.28 17.71
N PRO A 73 14.32 3.02 17.36
CA PRO A 73 14.91 2.39 16.20
C PRO A 73 14.32 2.90 14.88
N ASN A 74 15.12 2.87 13.82
CA ASN A 74 14.62 3.03 12.46
C ASN A 74 13.80 1.80 12.07
N LEU A 75 12.69 2.04 11.38
CA LEU A 75 11.77 1.01 10.87
C LEU A 75 11.79 0.91 9.34
N THR A 76 12.49 1.82 8.68
CA THR A 76 12.58 1.91 7.21
C THR A 76 13.05 0.59 6.62
N ALA A 77 12.27 0.06 5.66
CA ALA A 77 12.57 -1.19 4.94
C ALA A 77 12.80 -2.41 5.83
N GLN A 78 12.32 -2.40 7.07
CA GLN A 78 12.38 -3.57 7.94
C GLN A 78 11.41 -4.65 7.43
N HIS A 79 11.74 -5.91 7.62
CA HIS A 79 10.90 -7.03 7.18
C HIS A 79 9.52 -6.99 7.84
N LYS A 80 8.45 -7.14 7.03
CA LYS A 80 7.06 -7.12 7.49
C LYS A 80 6.83 -8.09 8.64
N ASP A 81 7.26 -9.35 8.47
CA ASP A 81 7.02 -10.40 9.46
C ASP A 81 7.75 -10.13 10.79
N TYR A 82 8.94 -9.52 10.72
CA TYR A 82 9.65 -9.10 11.90
C TYR A 82 8.91 -8.01 12.67
N LEU A 83 8.39 -7.00 11.97
CA LEU A 83 7.60 -5.93 12.58
C LEU A 83 6.32 -6.47 13.22
N ILE A 84 5.60 -7.37 12.52
CA ILE A 84 4.41 -8.03 13.06
C ILE A 84 4.74 -8.79 14.35
N ALA A 85 5.79 -9.61 14.32
CA ALA A 85 6.20 -10.39 15.49
C ALA A 85 6.54 -9.47 16.67
N LYS A 86 7.29 -8.40 16.46
CA LYS A 86 7.66 -7.45 17.51
C LYS A 86 6.48 -6.70 18.09
N LEU A 87 5.56 -6.23 17.25
CA LEU A 87 4.32 -5.57 17.72
C LEU A 87 3.44 -6.53 18.53
N LYS A 88 3.31 -7.79 18.12
CA LYS A 88 2.57 -8.81 18.88
C LYS A 88 3.28 -9.16 20.20
N ASP A 89 4.60 -9.22 20.22
CA ASP A 89 5.36 -9.46 21.44
C ASP A 89 5.18 -8.31 22.46
N TYR A 90 5.17 -7.04 22.01
CA TYR A 90 4.85 -5.90 22.87
C TYR A 90 3.38 -5.92 23.31
N LYS A 91 2.43 -6.17 22.39
CA LYS A 91 0.99 -6.23 22.68
C LYS A 91 0.67 -7.27 23.77
N SER A 92 1.30 -8.43 23.71
CA SER A 92 1.15 -9.52 24.67
C SER A 92 1.99 -9.35 25.94
N LYS A 93 2.81 -8.30 26.05
CA LYS A 93 3.78 -8.09 27.12
C LYS A 93 4.87 -9.17 27.22
N LYS A 94 5.08 -9.95 26.17
CA LYS A 94 6.22 -10.86 26.06
C LYS A 94 7.54 -10.07 25.97
N LEU A 95 7.50 -8.91 25.30
CA LEU A 95 8.50 -7.86 25.41
C LEU A 95 7.89 -6.70 26.19
N ASP A 96 8.60 -6.24 27.21
CA ASP A 96 8.19 -5.08 27.99
C ASP A 96 8.99 -3.84 27.58
N HIS A 97 8.25 -2.77 27.22
CA HIS A 97 8.82 -1.48 26.87
C HIS A 97 7.82 -0.37 27.24
N PRO A 98 8.21 0.64 28.00
CA PRO A 98 7.27 1.62 28.56
C PRO A 98 6.32 2.25 27.53
N GLN A 99 6.81 2.60 26.34
CA GLN A 99 6.00 3.22 25.30
C GLN A 99 5.43 2.16 24.33
N MET A 100 6.26 1.26 23.83
CA MET A 100 5.82 0.35 22.76
C MET A 100 4.78 -0.68 23.22
N THR A 101 4.83 -1.10 24.49
CA THR A 101 3.79 -1.98 25.05
C THR A 101 2.43 -1.31 25.03
N ILE A 102 2.34 -0.04 25.42
CA ILE A 102 1.09 0.73 25.41
C ILE A 102 0.62 0.95 23.97
N ILE A 103 1.51 1.39 23.08
CA ILE A 103 1.17 1.63 21.67
C ILE A 103 0.67 0.36 20.98
N ALA A 104 1.36 -0.76 21.17
CA ALA A 104 0.99 -2.02 20.55
C ALA A 104 -0.36 -2.56 21.06
N GLN A 105 -0.72 -2.30 22.33
CA GLN A 105 -2.03 -2.65 22.89
C GLN A 105 -3.19 -1.85 22.30
N MET A 106 -2.93 -0.66 21.75
CA MET A 106 -3.94 0.15 21.09
C MET A 106 -4.28 -0.35 19.68
N LEU A 107 -3.43 -1.18 19.07
CA LEU A 107 -3.60 -1.68 17.71
C LEU A 107 -4.35 -3.02 17.72
N ASN A 108 -5.29 -3.20 16.79
CA ASN A 108 -5.82 -4.52 16.48
C ASN A 108 -4.87 -5.29 15.54
N ASP A 109 -5.17 -6.55 15.24
CA ASP A 109 -4.27 -7.40 14.46
C ASP A 109 -4.17 -6.97 13.00
N GLU A 110 -5.25 -6.43 12.42
CA GLU A 110 -5.25 -5.88 11.07
C GLU A 110 -4.36 -4.62 10.98
N GLU A 111 -4.47 -3.73 11.96
CA GLU A 111 -3.63 -2.53 12.05
C GLU A 111 -2.16 -2.87 12.24
N ILE A 112 -1.83 -3.91 13.02
CA ILE A 112 -0.46 -4.41 13.16
C ILE A 112 0.09 -4.86 11.80
N VAL A 113 -0.69 -5.61 11.02
CA VAL A 113 -0.29 -6.04 9.69
C VAL A 113 -0.11 -4.84 8.77
N ALA A 114 -1.05 -3.90 8.78
CA ALA A 114 -1.06 -2.73 7.92
C ALA A 114 0.13 -1.77 8.18
N VAL A 115 0.44 -1.46 9.44
CA VAL A 115 1.62 -0.61 9.75
C VAL A 115 2.92 -1.31 9.42
N SER A 116 2.99 -2.63 9.57
CA SER A 116 4.15 -3.43 9.21
C SER A 116 4.37 -3.46 7.70
N GLU A 117 3.28 -3.57 6.92
CA GLU A 117 3.33 -3.47 5.46
C GLU A 117 3.83 -2.09 5.03
N TRP A 118 3.31 -1.01 5.62
CA TRP A 118 3.75 0.35 5.29
C TRP A 118 5.27 0.50 5.42
N TYR A 119 5.83 0.23 6.59
CA TYR A 119 7.27 0.43 6.82
C TYR A 119 8.15 -0.52 5.99
N SER A 120 7.69 -1.74 5.72
CA SER A 120 8.43 -2.71 4.91
C SER A 120 8.53 -2.31 3.43
N ARG A 121 7.59 -1.50 2.93
CA ARG A 121 7.56 -1.04 1.54
C ARG A 121 8.40 0.19 1.27
N ILE A 122 8.87 0.86 2.29
CA ILE A 122 9.72 2.03 2.13
C ILE A 122 11.08 1.58 1.60
N LYS A 123 11.52 2.20 0.50
CA LYS A 123 12.76 1.81 -0.18
C LYS A 123 13.91 2.68 0.31
N ILE A 124 15.01 2.05 0.69
CA ILE A 124 16.27 2.71 0.99
C ILE A 124 17.12 2.74 -0.30
N ARG A 125 17.70 3.89 -0.59
CA ARG A 125 18.79 3.98 -1.56
C ARG A 125 20.11 3.92 -0.81
N ILE A 126 20.83 2.82 -0.99
CA ILE A 126 22.17 2.68 -0.39
C ILE A 126 23.13 3.47 -1.26
N PHE A 127 23.82 4.40 -0.64
CA PHE A 127 24.92 5.12 -1.24
C PHE A 127 26.23 4.42 -0.83
N ASP A 128 26.94 3.86 -1.80
CA ASP A 128 28.27 3.31 -1.59
C ASP A 128 29.34 4.33 -2.03
N PRO A 129 30.06 4.96 -1.09
CA PRO A 129 31.10 5.95 -1.44
C PRO A 129 32.21 5.37 -2.30
N SER A 130 32.48 4.06 -2.21
CA SER A 130 33.54 3.41 -2.99
C SER A 130 33.28 3.43 -4.49
N LEU A 131 31.98 3.45 -4.89
CA LEU A 131 31.58 3.53 -6.31
C LEU A 131 31.94 4.88 -6.96
N ILE A 132 32.09 5.94 -6.17
CA ILE A 132 32.52 7.25 -6.68
C ILE A 132 34.02 7.26 -6.90
N LEU A 133 34.77 6.62 -6.02
CA LEU A 133 36.25 6.57 -6.07
C LEU A 133 36.74 5.65 -7.18
N SER A 134 35.92 4.72 -7.67
CA SER A 134 36.25 3.78 -8.72
C SER A 134 36.05 4.35 -10.15
N LYS A 135 35.53 5.60 -10.29
CA LYS A 135 35.33 6.19 -11.59
C LYS A 135 36.67 6.62 -12.16
N PRO A 136 37.10 6.07 -13.29
CA PRO A 136 38.40 6.46 -13.89
C PRO A 136 38.35 7.94 -14.24
N SER A 137 39.35 8.67 -13.76
CA SER A 137 39.62 10.05 -14.24
C SER A 137 39.91 9.98 -15.73
N LYS A 138 39.09 10.69 -16.53
CA LYS A 138 39.37 10.86 -17.95
C LYS A 138 40.57 11.77 -18.14
#